data_176f70f6a7c126cdc27c42611b12517c
#
_entry.id   176f70f6a7c126cdc27c42611b12517c
#
_cell.length_a   1.000
_cell.length_b   1.000
_cell.length_c   1.000
_cell.angle_alpha   90.00
_cell.angle_beta   90.00
_cell.angle_gamma   90.00
#
_symmetry.space_group_name_H-M   'P 1'
#
loop_
_entity.id
_entity.type
_entity.pdbx_description
1 polymer ?
#
loop_
_entity_poly.entity_id
_entity_poly.type
_entity_poly.pdbx_seq_one_letter_code
_entity_poly.pdbx_strand_id
1 'polypeptide(L)'
;EDSSLVALPVAAANRRVLCAAPQYLQLHGAPQSVDELAEHNCLLYMLGGRLHDRWRFSDGKREQGISVKGDRVSDDADVVRRWAVSGAGLVYKSWLDVAGDVRAGRLQVLLPELRGEPTPLNLICAHRAQLSKPVLLLREFVQLRCTELLADAPWPN
;
A
#
# COMPACT_ATOMS: atom_id res chain seq x y z
N GLU A 1 26.19 6.58 13.40
CA GLU A 1 26.35 5.16 13.78
C GLU A 1 26.13 4.34 12.52
N ASP A 2 27.17 3.67 12.04
CA ASP A 2 27.07 2.76 10.91
C ASP A 2 26.17 1.58 11.31
N SER A 3 24.99 1.54 10.75
CA SER A 3 24.09 0.41 10.93
C SER A 3 24.72 -0.83 10.27
N SER A 4 25.01 -1.85 11.08
CA SER A 4 25.47 -3.14 10.56
C SER A 4 24.37 -3.94 9.80
N LEU A 5 23.15 -3.39 9.76
CA LEU A 5 22.00 -3.99 9.10
C LEU A 5 22.21 -4.09 7.59
N VAL A 6 21.89 -5.23 7.06
CA VAL A 6 21.89 -5.50 5.61
C VAL A 6 20.45 -5.63 5.12
N ALA A 7 20.06 -4.76 4.20
CA ALA A 7 18.76 -4.81 3.54
C ALA A 7 18.89 -5.52 2.19
N LEU A 8 18.12 -6.58 1.99
CA LEU A 8 17.99 -7.29 0.72
C LEU A 8 16.64 -6.99 0.10
N PRO A 9 16.57 -6.34 -1.06
CA PRO A 9 15.30 -6.07 -1.73
C PRO A 9 14.55 -7.37 -2.07
N VAL A 10 13.26 -7.36 -1.78
CA VAL A 10 12.32 -8.45 -2.08
C VAL A 10 11.26 -7.98 -3.08
N ALA A 11 10.67 -6.81 -2.84
CA ALA A 11 9.68 -6.20 -3.73
C ALA A 11 9.95 -4.70 -3.87
N ALA A 12 10.96 -4.34 -4.63
CA ALA A 12 11.40 -2.95 -4.82
C ALA A 12 10.34 -2.09 -5.54
N ALA A 13 9.58 -2.69 -6.47
CA ALA A 13 8.56 -2.01 -7.26
C ALA A 13 7.22 -1.82 -6.53
N ASN A 14 7.06 -2.36 -5.31
CA ASN A 14 5.81 -2.25 -4.59
C ASN A 14 5.47 -0.80 -4.25
N ARG A 15 4.21 -0.44 -4.42
CA ARG A 15 3.67 0.89 -4.17
C ARG A 15 2.35 0.83 -3.41
N ARG A 16 1.93 1.96 -2.90
CA ARG A 16 0.57 2.15 -2.37
C ARG A 16 -0.40 2.34 -3.51
N VAL A 17 -1.63 1.91 -3.28
CA VAL A 17 -2.79 2.16 -4.14
C VAL A 17 -3.95 2.67 -3.32
N LEU A 18 -4.77 3.51 -3.94
CA LEU A 18 -6.02 3.97 -3.39
C LEU A 18 -7.12 2.96 -3.73
N CYS A 19 -7.85 2.48 -2.73
CA CYS A 19 -8.91 1.50 -2.92
C CYS A 19 -10.14 1.81 -2.07
N ALA A 20 -11.27 1.29 -2.52
CA ALA A 20 -12.50 1.20 -1.72
C ALA A 20 -13.32 -0.03 -2.12
N ALA A 21 -14.22 -0.45 -1.24
CA ALA A 21 -15.20 -1.48 -1.58
C ALA A 21 -16.26 -0.93 -2.54
N PRO A 22 -16.77 -1.74 -3.50
CA PRO A 22 -17.86 -1.32 -4.39
C PRO A 22 -19.07 -0.77 -3.63
N GLN A 23 -19.40 -1.34 -2.49
CA GLN A 23 -20.51 -0.86 -1.65
C GLN A 23 -20.32 0.58 -1.18
N TYR A 24 -19.10 0.96 -0.78
CA TYR A 24 -18.80 2.35 -0.41
C TYR A 24 -18.99 3.30 -1.61
N LEU A 25 -18.48 2.90 -2.78
CA LEU A 25 -18.55 3.70 -3.99
C LEU A 25 -19.98 3.88 -4.52
N GLN A 26 -20.85 2.90 -4.33
CA GLN A 26 -22.28 3.00 -4.67
C GLN A 26 -22.99 4.08 -3.83
N LEU A 27 -22.59 4.26 -2.58
CA LEU A 27 -23.22 5.21 -1.66
C LEU A 27 -22.63 6.63 -1.74
N HIS A 28 -21.33 6.73 -2.00
CA HIS A 28 -20.58 7.98 -1.88
C HIS A 28 -19.97 8.49 -3.18
N GLY A 29 -20.06 7.69 -4.26
CA GLY A 29 -19.35 7.97 -5.51
C GLY A 29 -17.86 7.62 -5.44
N ALA A 30 -17.21 7.60 -6.59
CA ALA A 30 -15.76 7.42 -6.71
C ALA A 30 -15.10 8.79 -6.92
N PRO A 31 -14.02 9.11 -6.17
CA PRO A 31 -13.29 10.35 -6.40
C PRO A 31 -12.69 10.36 -7.80
N GLN A 32 -12.78 11.50 -8.49
CA GLN A 32 -12.25 11.72 -9.83
C GLN A 32 -10.91 12.45 -9.82
N SER A 33 -10.51 12.96 -8.65
CA SER A 33 -9.25 13.68 -8.44
C SER A 33 -8.72 13.49 -7.03
N VAL A 34 -7.44 13.84 -6.83
CA VAL A 34 -6.81 13.80 -5.50
C VAL A 34 -7.52 14.77 -4.53
N ASP A 35 -7.97 15.94 -5.02
CA ASP A 35 -8.60 16.95 -4.18
C ASP A 35 -9.94 16.48 -3.61
N GLU A 36 -10.69 15.65 -4.35
CA GLU A 36 -11.96 15.08 -3.88
C GLU A 36 -11.81 14.11 -2.70
N LEU A 37 -10.61 13.62 -2.43
CA LEU A 37 -10.36 12.78 -1.24
C LEU A 37 -10.67 13.50 0.07
N ALA A 38 -10.65 14.83 0.08
CA ALA A 38 -11.02 15.63 1.24
C ALA A 38 -12.50 15.48 1.64
N GLU A 39 -13.34 15.06 0.71
CA GLU A 39 -14.80 14.88 0.90
C GLU A 39 -15.17 13.45 1.29
N HIS A 40 -14.19 12.53 1.24
CA HIS A 40 -14.41 11.13 1.54
C HIS A 40 -13.97 10.75 2.96
N ASN A 41 -14.57 9.69 3.50
CA ASN A 41 -14.10 9.04 4.72
C ASN A 41 -12.84 8.22 4.41
N CYS A 42 -11.69 8.69 4.87
CA CYS A 42 -10.40 8.03 4.65
C CYS A 42 -9.99 7.24 5.89
N LEU A 43 -9.77 5.93 5.71
CA LEU A 43 -9.39 5.03 6.79
C LEU A 43 -7.88 5.13 7.03
N LEU A 44 -7.50 5.53 8.24
CA LEU A 44 -6.14 5.89 8.56
C LEU A 44 -5.46 4.81 9.40
N TYR A 45 -4.15 4.72 9.28
CA TYR A 45 -3.35 3.87 10.16
C TYR A 45 -2.15 4.64 10.73
N MET A 46 -1.67 4.16 11.87
CA MET A 46 -0.47 4.66 12.51
C MET A 46 0.74 3.84 12.07
N LEU A 47 1.80 4.51 11.68
CA LEU A 47 3.09 3.89 11.33
C LEU A 47 4.19 4.50 12.19
N GLY A 48 4.84 3.67 13.01
CA GLY A 48 5.92 4.14 13.90
C GLY A 48 5.49 5.27 14.85
N GLY A 49 4.26 5.22 15.36
CA GLY A 49 3.69 6.23 16.26
C GLY A 49 3.23 7.51 15.57
N ARG A 50 3.25 7.55 14.23
CA ARG A 50 2.78 8.70 13.44
C ARG A 50 1.55 8.34 12.62
N LEU A 51 0.60 9.25 12.59
CA LEU A 51 -0.59 9.12 11.74
C LEU A 51 -0.18 9.28 10.28
N HIS A 52 -0.58 8.31 9.45
CA HIS A 52 -0.37 8.36 8.01
C HIS A 52 -1.60 8.98 7.33
N ASP A 53 -1.75 10.29 7.49
CA ASP A 53 -2.88 11.12 7.00
C ASP A 53 -2.51 12.01 5.81
N ARG A 54 -1.24 12.02 5.39
CA ARG A 54 -0.80 12.73 4.20
C ARG A 54 -0.47 11.74 3.09
N TRP A 55 -1.36 11.68 2.11
CA TRP A 55 -1.23 10.79 0.97
C TRP A 55 -0.63 11.50 -0.22
N ARG A 56 0.28 10.86 -0.92
CA ARG A 56 0.97 11.42 -2.07
C ARG A 56 0.77 10.55 -3.30
N PHE A 57 0.56 11.22 -4.42
CA PHE A 57 0.34 10.59 -5.72
C PHE A 57 1.21 11.29 -6.76
N SER A 58 1.52 10.59 -7.86
CA SER A 58 2.29 11.13 -8.97
C SER A 58 1.71 10.68 -10.30
N ASP A 59 1.62 11.57 -11.25
CA ASP A 59 1.31 11.26 -12.66
C ASP A 59 2.57 10.97 -13.49
N GLY A 60 3.73 10.88 -12.84
CA GLY A 60 5.05 10.71 -13.46
C GLY A 60 5.74 12.03 -13.81
N LYS A 61 5.05 13.17 -13.75
CA LYS A 61 5.60 14.52 -13.99
C LYS A 61 5.50 15.40 -12.75
N ARG A 62 4.42 15.26 -12.01
CA ARG A 62 4.14 16.07 -10.82
C ARG A 62 3.76 15.16 -9.65
N GLU A 63 4.17 15.57 -8.47
CA GLU A 63 3.67 14.99 -7.21
C GLU A 63 2.55 15.87 -6.65
N GLN A 64 1.50 15.19 -6.19
CA GLN A 64 0.37 15.83 -5.50
C GLN A 64 0.25 15.19 -4.12
N GLY A 65 0.11 16.01 -3.10
CA GLY A 65 -0.08 15.54 -1.73
C GLY A 65 -1.34 16.16 -1.13
N ILE A 66 -2.14 15.33 -0.46
CA ILE A 66 -3.33 15.77 0.24
C ILE A 66 -3.32 15.28 1.68
N SER A 67 -3.79 16.12 2.60
CA SER A 67 -4.10 15.70 3.96
C SER A 67 -5.54 15.23 4.02
N VAL A 68 -5.73 13.99 4.44
CA VAL A 68 -7.04 13.34 4.48
C VAL A 68 -7.51 13.14 5.92
N LYS A 69 -8.82 12.95 6.09
CA LYS A 69 -9.46 12.73 7.39
C LYS A 69 -10.41 11.55 7.30
N GLY A 70 -10.69 10.95 8.44
CA GLY A 70 -11.66 9.88 8.54
C GLY A 70 -12.06 9.61 9.98
N ASP A 71 -13.04 8.77 10.14
CA ASP A 71 -13.64 8.43 11.44
C ASP A 71 -12.92 7.29 12.18
N ARG A 72 -11.95 6.64 11.53
CA ARG A 72 -11.27 5.45 12.06
C ARG A 72 -9.78 5.51 11.86
N VAL A 73 -9.07 5.18 12.92
CA VAL A 73 -7.61 5.05 12.96
C VAL A 73 -7.25 3.75 13.68
N SER A 74 -6.28 3.01 13.16
CA SER A 74 -5.71 1.84 13.84
C SER A 74 -4.20 1.79 13.63
N ASP A 75 -3.48 1.20 14.55
CA ASP A 75 -2.07 0.82 14.44
C ASP A 75 -1.90 -0.58 13.80
N ASP A 76 -3.00 -1.31 13.64
CA ASP A 76 -3.06 -2.58 12.91
C ASP A 76 -3.51 -2.34 11.45
N ALA A 77 -2.57 -2.55 10.53
CA ALA A 77 -2.82 -2.35 9.10
C ALA A 77 -3.85 -3.34 8.51
N ASP A 78 -4.00 -4.55 9.07
CA ASP A 78 -5.01 -5.52 8.62
C ASP A 78 -6.42 -5.10 9.07
N VAL A 79 -6.55 -4.51 10.24
CA VAL A 79 -7.82 -3.93 10.71
C VAL A 79 -8.29 -2.85 9.74
N VAL A 80 -7.40 -1.94 9.34
CA VAL A 80 -7.73 -0.87 8.37
C VAL A 80 -8.16 -1.46 7.02
N ARG A 81 -7.48 -2.51 6.53
CA ARG A 81 -7.86 -3.25 5.32
C ARG A 81 -9.26 -3.84 5.43
N ARG A 82 -9.57 -4.50 6.55
CA ARG A 82 -10.89 -5.09 6.80
C ARG A 82 -12.00 -4.04 6.83
N TRP A 83 -11.75 -2.87 7.40
CA TRP A 83 -12.70 -1.76 7.34
C TRP A 83 -12.97 -1.31 5.91
N ALA A 84 -11.94 -1.22 5.08
CA ALA A 84 -12.12 -0.88 3.67
C ALA A 84 -12.96 -1.94 2.94
N VAL A 85 -12.67 -3.23 3.13
CA VAL A 85 -13.43 -4.34 2.55
C VAL A 85 -14.90 -4.34 3.02
N SER A 86 -15.17 -3.92 4.26
CA SER A 86 -16.54 -3.77 4.79
C SER A 86 -17.28 -2.52 4.29
N GLY A 87 -16.66 -1.71 3.43
CA GLY A 87 -17.29 -0.52 2.87
C GLY A 87 -17.28 0.70 3.79
N ALA A 88 -16.37 0.76 4.76
CA ALA A 88 -16.32 1.87 5.71
C ALA A 88 -15.68 3.15 5.14
N GLY A 89 -14.89 3.08 4.07
CA GLY A 89 -14.22 4.24 3.50
C GLY A 89 -13.15 3.91 2.47
N LEU A 90 -12.41 4.93 2.07
CA LEU A 90 -11.23 4.81 1.22
C LEU A 90 -10.02 4.36 2.02
N VAL A 91 -9.15 3.59 1.40
CA VAL A 91 -7.88 3.16 2.00
C VAL A 91 -6.72 3.35 1.03
N TYR A 92 -5.57 3.78 1.56
CA TYR A 92 -4.34 3.97 0.79
C TYR A 92 -3.27 3.03 1.31
N LYS A 93 -3.11 1.88 0.66
CA LYS A 93 -2.31 0.76 1.17
C LYS A 93 -1.35 0.19 0.13
N SER A 94 -0.35 -0.55 0.62
CA SER A 94 0.53 -1.37 -0.20
C SER A 94 -0.27 -2.29 -1.12
N TRP A 95 0.13 -2.38 -2.40
CA TRP A 95 -0.48 -3.33 -3.34
C TRP A 95 -0.41 -4.77 -2.85
N LEU A 96 0.75 -5.17 -2.28
CA LEU A 96 0.92 -6.51 -1.72
C LEU A 96 -0.13 -6.89 -0.66
N ASP A 97 -0.70 -5.88 0.00
CA ASP A 97 -1.70 -6.03 1.06
C ASP A 97 -3.12 -6.21 0.51
N VAL A 98 -3.43 -5.53 -0.61
CA VAL A 98 -4.79 -5.42 -1.14
C VAL A 98 -4.99 -6.17 -2.46
N ALA A 99 -3.93 -6.63 -3.11
CA ALA A 99 -4.02 -7.33 -4.41
C ALA A 99 -5.02 -8.49 -4.41
N GLY A 100 -5.04 -9.29 -3.33
CA GLY A 100 -5.99 -10.39 -3.18
C GLY A 100 -7.45 -9.94 -3.07
N ASP A 101 -7.70 -8.79 -2.45
CA ASP A 101 -9.05 -8.22 -2.35
C ASP A 101 -9.50 -7.59 -3.67
N VAL A 102 -8.57 -6.96 -4.39
CA VAL A 102 -8.84 -6.40 -5.72
C VAL A 102 -9.17 -7.51 -6.72
N ARG A 103 -8.36 -8.57 -6.77
CA ARG A 103 -8.62 -9.75 -7.63
C ARG A 103 -9.94 -10.43 -7.32
N ALA A 104 -10.33 -10.46 -6.06
CA ALA A 104 -11.59 -11.03 -5.61
C ALA A 104 -12.79 -10.08 -5.76
N GLY A 105 -12.60 -8.86 -6.28
CA GLY A 105 -13.64 -7.85 -6.43
C GLY A 105 -14.16 -7.24 -5.12
N ARG A 106 -13.48 -7.49 -3.98
CA ARG A 106 -13.85 -6.90 -2.68
C ARG A 106 -13.41 -5.44 -2.56
N LEU A 107 -12.32 -5.09 -3.24
CA LEU A 107 -11.83 -3.73 -3.37
C LEU A 107 -11.67 -3.36 -4.85
N GLN A 108 -11.84 -2.10 -5.15
CA GLN A 108 -11.63 -1.51 -6.46
C GLN A 108 -10.55 -0.44 -6.36
N VAL A 109 -9.59 -0.45 -7.29
CA VAL A 109 -8.56 0.59 -7.40
C VAL A 109 -9.19 1.87 -7.93
N LEU A 110 -8.83 2.98 -7.33
CA LEU A 110 -9.28 4.33 -7.67
C LEU A 110 -8.10 5.16 -8.17
N LEU A 111 -8.35 6.10 -9.08
CA LEU A 111 -7.33 6.94 -9.72
C LEU A 111 -6.16 6.11 -10.27
N PRO A 112 -6.41 5.08 -11.10
CA PRO A 112 -5.38 4.12 -11.53
C PRO A 112 -4.28 4.76 -12.41
N GLU A 113 -4.52 5.94 -12.97
CA GLU A 113 -3.56 6.75 -13.71
C GLU A 113 -2.48 7.37 -12.81
N LEU A 114 -2.72 7.42 -11.50
CA LEU A 114 -1.79 7.98 -10.54
C LEU A 114 -0.99 6.89 -9.83
N ARG A 115 0.29 7.10 -9.72
CA ARG A 115 1.19 6.24 -8.95
C ARG A 115 1.20 6.68 -7.50
N GLY A 116 0.93 5.76 -6.60
CA GLY A 116 1.09 6.00 -5.17
C GLY A 116 2.54 5.96 -4.71
N GLU A 117 2.76 6.24 -3.43
CA GLU A 117 4.08 6.26 -2.79
C GLU A 117 4.76 4.90 -2.92
N PRO A 118 6.09 4.87 -3.18
CA PRO A 118 6.88 3.64 -3.07
C PRO A 118 6.79 3.07 -1.65
N THR A 119 6.57 1.77 -1.56
CA THR A 119 6.60 1.04 -0.29
C THR A 119 7.33 -0.29 -0.49
N PRO A 120 8.65 -0.23 -0.74
CA PRO A 120 9.45 -1.41 -1.03
C PRO A 120 9.48 -2.36 0.17
N LEU A 121 9.45 -3.67 -0.12
CA LEU A 121 9.66 -4.70 0.89
C LEU A 121 11.10 -5.17 0.84
N ASN A 122 11.75 -5.22 2.01
CA ASN A 122 13.12 -5.67 2.16
C ASN A 122 13.20 -6.74 3.26
N LEU A 123 14.06 -7.72 3.04
CA LEU A 123 14.51 -8.63 4.09
C LEU A 123 15.69 -7.98 4.82
N ILE A 124 15.59 -7.82 6.13
CA ILE A 124 16.63 -7.21 6.96
C ILE A 124 17.36 -8.27 7.75
N CYS A 125 18.69 -8.27 7.66
CA CYS A 125 19.58 -9.10 8.46
C CYS A 125 20.49 -8.22 9.33
N ALA A 126 20.79 -8.65 10.55
CA ALA A 126 21.62 -7.88 11.48
C ALA A 126 23.07 -7.73 10.99
N HIS A 127 23.61 -8.77 10.31
CA HIS A 127 24.97 -8.75 9.77
C HIS A 127 25.06 -9.55 8.48
N ARG A 128 26.04 -9.23 7.62
CA ARG A 128 26.33 -10.00 6.40
C ARG A 128 26.64 -11.48 6.69
N ALA A 129 27.24 -11.77 7.82
CA ALA A 129 27.53 -13.16 8.25
C ALA A 129 26.26 -14.01 8.48
N GLN A 130 25.10 -13.38 8.65
CA GLN A 130 23.81 -14.07 8.79
C GLN A 130 23.15 -14.40 7.44
N LEU A 131 23.76 -14.02 6.33
CA LEU A 131 23.31 -14.39 4.98
C LEU A 131 23.65 -15.85 4.67
N SER A 132 23.08 -16.74 5.48
CA SER A 132 23.20 -18.19 5.27
C SER A 132 22.40 -18.65 4.06
N LYS A 133 22.71 -19.85 3.55
CA LYS A 133 21.96 -20.44 2.43
C LYS A 133 20.45 -20.50 2.68
N PRO A 134 19.93 -20.90 3.86
CA PRO A 134 18.50 -20.85 4.15
C PRO A 134 17.90 -19.44 4.05
N VAL A 135 18.59 -18.40 4.50
CA VAL A 135 18.11 -17.01 4.41
C VAL A 135 18.02 -16.56 2.96
N LEU A 136 19.00 -16.91 2.13
CA LEU A 136 18.98 -16.59 0.70
C LEU A 136 17.85 -17.33 -0.03
N LEU A 137 17.63 -18.60 0.27
CA LEU A 137 16.51 -19.37 -0.28
C LEU A 137 15.16 -18.79 0.14
N LEU A 138 15.01 -18.40 1.40
CA LEU A 138 13.81 -17.70 1.87
C LEU A 138 13.59 -16.41 1.09
N ARG A 139 14.64 -15.61 0.91
CA ARG A 139 14.56 -14.37 0.11
C ARG A 139 14.06 -14.66 -1.30
N GLU A 140 14.66 -15.63 -2.00
CA GLU A 140 14.27 -16.02 -3.37
C GLU A 140 12.80 -16.45 -3.42
N PHE A 141 12.37 -17.30 -2.49
CA PHE A 141 10.97 -17.73 -2.39
C PHE A 141 10.01 -16.55 -2.20
N VAL A 142 10.28 -15.67 -1.24
CA VAL A 142 9.43 -14.51 -0.97
C VAL A 142 9.44 -13.54 -2.16
N GLN A 143 10.60 -13.33 -2.80
CA GLN A 143 10.74 -12.49 -3.99
C GLN A 143 9.88 -13.00 -5.15
N LEU A 144 9.89 -14.33 -5.38
CA LEU A 144 9.05 -14.96 -6.41
C LEU A 144 7.57 -14.72 -6.13
N ARG A 145 7.12 -14.94 -4.89
CA ARG A 145 5.72 -14.70 -4.48
C ARG A 145 5.32 -13.24 -4.61
N CYS A 146 6.20 -12.31 -4.26
CA CYS A 146 5.95 -10.88 -4.46
C CYS A 146 5.86 -10.52 -5.94
N THR A 147 6.71 -11.10 -6.80
CA THR A 147 6.66 -10.88 -8.25
C THR A 147 5.32 -11.33 -8.84
N GLU A 148 4.81 -12.49 -8.43
CA GLU A 148 3.48 -12.97 -8.85
C GLU A 148 2.36 -12.00 -8.41
N LEU A 149 2.44 -11.44 -7.20
CA LEU A 149 1.47 -10.48 -6.69
C LEU A 149 1.56 -9.12 -7.38
N LEU A 150 2.74 -8.74 -7.85
CA LEU A 150 2.98 -7.47 -8.55
C LEU A 150 2.68 -7.54 -10.06
N ALA A 151 2.45 -8.73 -10.62
CA ALA A 151 2.29 -8.94 -12.06
C ALA A 151 1.10 -8.17 -12.66
N ASP A 152 0.06 -7.94 -11.89
CA ASP A 152 -1.17 -7.22 -12.26
C ASP A 152 -1.34 -5.90 -11.50
N ALA A 153 -0.24 -5.35 -10.99
CA ALA A 153 -0.27 -4.05 -10.33
C ALA A 153 -0.77 -2.94 -11.29
N PRO A 154 -1.58 -1.98 -10.80
CA PRO A 154 -2.29 -1.04 -11.67
C PRO A 154 -1.42 0.07 -12.26
N TRP A 155 -0.16 0.19 -11.86
CA TRP A 155 0.74 1.21 -12.44
C TRP A 155 1.52 0.66 -13.63
N PRO A 156 1.82 1.49 -14.64
CA PRO A 156 2.65 1.08 -15.77
C PRO A 156 4.08 0.75 -15.33
N ASN A 157 4.66 -0.27 -15.96
CA ASN A 157 6.05 -0.69 -15.76
C ASN A 157 7.05 0.40 -16.12
#